data_d048c56de747094d0ac6db717d2620e8
#
_entry.id   d048c56de747094d0ac6db717d2620e8
#
_cell.length_a   1.000
_cell.length_b   1.000
_cell.length_c   1.000
_cell.angle_alpha   90.00
_cell.angle_beta   90.00
_cell.angle_gamma   90.00
#
_symmetry.space_group_name_H-M   'P 1'
#
loop_
_entity.id
_entity.type
_entity.pdbx_description
1 polymer ?
#
loop_
_entity_poly.entity_id
_entity_poly.type
_entity_poly.pdbx_seq_one_letter_code
_entity_poly.pdbx_strand_id
1 'polypeptide(L)'
;MLLPFRSLLLTLVFVCGAFAQDNPEWTTPHKPFRVIGDVYYVGSKDLASYLISTPQGLILINSSLPSSVALIRKSVEALGFHFQDVKILLISHGHWDHAAGSAEIKRLTGAKYMVMDADVPLVESGGKDDFQYGKDAGSQFPPTKVDRVLHDGDEVKLGGVVLVAHKTPGHTKGCTTWTMKVREDIKTYNVVVVGSPNVNTGYKLVGNAAYPTIAQDYELMFQTLKSLPCDVFLGAHGSYFGMEAKFARMKPGGVNPFVDPEGYKSYVAEREQAFRTELAKQSGH
;
A
#
# COMPACT_ATOMS: atom_id res chain seq x y z
N MET A 1 45.88 8.95 58.10
CA MET A 1 46.12 9.14 56.66
C MET A 1 44.97 8.47 55.96
N LEU A 2 43.85 9.23 55.68
CA LEU A 2 42.60 8.74 55.12
C LEU A 2 42.60 9.02 53.59
N LEU A 3 42.51 7.98 52.77
CA LEU A 3 42.38 8.07 51.33
C LEU A 3 40.94 8.32 50.97
N PRO A 4 40.62 9.20 50.00
CA PRO A 4 39.22 9.43 49.56
C PRO A 4 38.80 8.38 48.56
N PHE A 5 37.64 7.78 48.85
CA PHE A 5 36.88 6.95 47.89
C PHE A 5 36.36 7.82 46.73
N ARG A 6 36.82 7.58 45.51
CA ARG A 6 36.25 8.16 44.29
C ARG A 6 35.10 7.27 43.83
N SER A 7 33.86 7.74 44.03
CA SER A 7 32.69 7.15 43.43
C SER A 7 32.67 7.40 41.91
N LEU A 8 32.78 6.33 41.14
CA LEU A 8 32.63 6.35 39.70
C LEU A 8 31.11 6.32 39.39
N LEU A 9 30.57 7.47 39.00
CA LEU A 9 29.19 7.56 38.53
C LEU A 9 29.13 6.98 37.12
N LEU A 10 28.58 5.79 36.97
CA LEU A 10 28.29 5.16 35.67
C LEU A 10 27.02 5.77 35.11
N THR A 11 27.16 6.71 34.18
CA THR A 11 26.00 7.30 33.46
C THR A 11 25.53 6.29 32.42
N LEU A 12 24.40 5.63 32.71
CA LEU A 12 23.72 4.77 31.77
C LEU A 12 23.03 5.68 30.73
N VAL A 13 23.62 5.79 29.53
CA VAL A 13 22.97 6.43 28.40
C VAL A 13 21.92 5.45 27.86
N PHE A 14 20.65 5.69 28.20
CA PHE A 14 19.53 5.05 27.52
C PHE A 14 19.50 5.61 26.10
N VAL A 15 19.98 4.84 25.14
CA VAL A 15 19.67 5.05 23.72
C VAL A 15 18.21 4.64 23.55
N CYS A 16 17.32 5.63 23.61
CA CYS A 16 15.92 5.46 23.24
C CYS A 16 15.90 5.25 21.70
N GLY A 17 15.96 4.00 21.25
CA GLY A 17 15.66 3.66 19.87
C GLY A 17 14.23 4.14 19.60
N ALA A 18 14.06 5.10 18.69
CA ALA A 18 12.76 5.46 18.17
C ALA A 18 12.26 4.25 17.35
N PHE A 19 11.57 3.33 18.02
CA PHE A 19 10.72 2.38 17.33
C PHE A 19 9.69 3.20 16.56
N ALA A 20 9.57 2.97 15.25
CA ALA A 20 8.42 3.42 14.50
C ALA A 20 7.20 2.95 15.28
N GLN A 21 6.43 3.89 15.80
CA GLN A 21 5.31 3.61 16.69
C GLN A 21 4.28 2.88 15.82
N ASP A 22 4.15 1.55 16.00
CA ASP A 22 3.20 0.73 15.29
C ASP A 22 1.82 1.37 15.44
N ASN A 23 1.25 1.87 14.35
CA ASN A 23 -0.11 2.37 14.37
C ASN A 23 -1.03 1.18 14.72
N PRO A 24 -1.71 1.18 15.89
CA PRO A 24 -2.53 0.03 16.30
C PRO A 24 -3.65 -0.29 15.31
N GLU A 25 -4.06 0.65 14.46
CA GLU A 25 -5.05 0.40 13.41
C GLU A 25 -4.51 -0.50 12.27
N TRP A 26 -3.20 -0.62 12.14
CA TRP A 26 -2.57 -1.51 11.16
C TRP A 26 -2.79 -2.99 11.46
N THR A 27 -2.96 -3.34 12.72
CA THR A 27 -3.18 -4.72 13.18
C THR A 27 -4.58 -4.96 13.74
N THR A 28 -5.38 -3.90 13.95
CA THR A 28 -6.76 -4.03 14.41
C THR A 28 -7.64 -4.60 13.31
N PRO A 29 -8.30 -5.76 13.55
CA PRO A 29 -9.20 -6.34 12.56
C PRO A 29 -10.35 -5.41 12.18
N HIS A 30 -10.67 -5.36 10.90
CA HIS A 30 -11.90 -4.76 10.39
C HIS A 30 -12.86 -5.84 9.90
N LYS A 31 -14.16 -5.62 9.99
CA LYS A 31 -15.16 -6.53 9.40
C LYS A 31 -15.01 -6.48 7.87
N PRO A 32 -14.79 -7.61 7.19
CA PRO A 32 -14.70 -7.60 5.73
C PRO A 32 -16.07 -7.25 5.11
N PHE A 33 -16.05 -6.58 3.97
CA PHE A 33 -17.26 -6.14 3.29
C PHE A 33 -17.06 -6.02 1.78
N ARG A 34 -18.16 -6.09 1.05
CA ARG A 34 -18.18 -5.81 -0.38
C ARG A 34 -18.14 -4.30 -0.60
N VAL A 35 -17.15 -3.83 -1.35
CA VAL A 35 -17.01 -2.41 -1.71
C VAL A 35 -17.94 -2.07 -2.88
N ILE A 36 -17.78 -2.77 -4.00
CA ILE A 36 -18.59 -2.61 -5.20
C ILE A 36 -18.41 -3.83 -6.12
N GLY A 37 -19.47 -4.33 -6.74
CA GLY A 37 -19.41 -5.50 -7.63
C GLY A 37 -18.64 -6.64 -6.99
N ASP A 38 -17.57 -7.08 -7.64
CA ASP A 38 -16.72 -8.19 -7.19
C ASP A 38 -15.48 -7.75 -6.41
N VAL A 39 -15.45 -6.50 -5.91
CA VAL A 39 -14.36 -5.93 -5.11
C VAL A 39 -14.75 -5.91 -3.63
N TYR A 40 -13.91 -6.52 -2.79
CA TYR A 40 -14.12 -6.63 -1.35
C TYR A 40 -12.94 -6.05 -0.58
N TYR A 41 -13.21 -5.45 0.59
CA TYR A 41 -12.21 -5.06 1.58
C TYR A 41 -11.94 -6.21 2.53
N VAL A 42 -10.67 -6.60 2.70
CA VAL A 42 -10.25 -7.72 3.54
C VAL A 42 -9.08 -7.37 4.47
N GLY A 43 -8.71 -6.09 4.54
CA GLY A 43 -7.61 -5.57 5.36
C GLY A 43 -7.95 -5.33 6.82
N SER A 44 -7.05 -4.63 7.51
CA SER A 44 -7.23 -4.11 8.87
C SER A 44 -8.02 -2.79 8.86
N LYS A 45 -8.07 -2.09 10.01
CA LYS A 45 -8.70 -0.76 10.07
C LYS A 45 -8.03 0.28 9.18
N ASP A 46 -6.71 0.18 8.94
CA ASP A 46 -6.02 1.15 8.09
C ASP A 46 -5.20 0.50 6.96
N LEU A 47 -4.47 -0.61 7.19
CA LEU A 47 -3.78 -1.29 6.10
C LEU A 47 -4.79 -1.97 5.17
N ALA A 48 -4.97 -1.36 4.00
CA ALA A 48 -5.97 -1.80 3.05
C ALA A 48 -5.48 -2.98 2.21
N SER A 49 -6.26 -4.07 2.25
CA SER A 49 -6.12 -5.21 1.36
C SER A 49 -7.44 -5.42 0.63
N TYR A 50 -7.38 -5.69 -0.67
CA TYR A 50 -8.56 -5.88 -1.51
C TYR A 50 -8.56 -7.25 -2.13
N LEU A 51 -9.72 -7.90 -2.10
CA LEU A 51 -9.98 -9.14 -2.81
C LEU A 51 -10.88 -8.85 -4.00
N ILE A 52 -10.48 -9.30 -5.17
CA ILE A 52 -11.29 -9.24 -6.39
C ILE A 52 -11.67 -10.68 -6.75
N SER A 53 -12.98 -10.98 -6.74
CA SER A 53 -13.46 -12.31 -7.07
C SER A 53 -13.72 -12.45 -8.59
N THR A 54 -13.35 -13.61 -9.13
CA THR A 54 -13.55 -13.96 -10.51
C THR A 54 -13.98 -15.41 -10.65
N PRO A 55 -14.60 -15.84 -11.78
CA PRO A 55 -14.91 -17.24 -12.02
C PRO A 55 -13.71 -18.19 -12.06
N GLN A 56 -12.48 -17.65 -12.22
CA GLN A 56 -11.23 -18.42 -12.32
C GLN A 56 -10.37 -18.35 -11.06
N GLY A 57 -10.87 -17.77 -9.98
CA GLY A 57 -10.16 -17.58 -8.72
C GLY A 57 -10.11 -16.12 -8.29
N LEU A 58 -9.23 -15.83 -7.35
CA LEU A 58 -9.16 -14.56 -6.65
C LEU A 58 -7.88 -13.80 -6.98
N ILE A 59 -7.98 -12.46 -7.04
CA ILE A 59 -6.83 -11.55 -7.06
C ILE A 59 -6.79 -10.84 -5.71
N LEU A 60 -5.64 -10.81 -5.07
CA LEU A 60 -5.41 -10.08 -3.81
C LEU A 60 -4.46 -8.91 -4.06
N ILE A 61 -4.84 -7.71 -3.65
CA ILE A 61 -3.97 -6.52 -3.64
C ILE A 61 -3.57 -6.24 -2.19
N ASN A 62 -2.29 -6.13 -1.93
CA ASN A 62 -1.59 -5.96 -0.66
C ASN A 62 -1.69 -7.16 0.28
N SER A 63 -0.51 -7.64 0.65
CA SER A 63 -0.34 -8.69 1.66
C SER A 63 -0.21 -8.13 3.07
N SER A 64 0.03 -6.84 3.18
CA SER A 64 0.28 -6.09 4.40
C SER A 64 1.43 -6.68 5.26
N LEU A 65 1.35 -6.60 6.59
CA LEU A 65 2.34 -7.13 7.53
C LEU A 65 2.35 -8.67 7.55
N PRO A 66 3.41 -9.34 8.04
CA PRO A 66 3.40 -10.77 8.24
C PRO A 66 2.24 -11.24 9.16
N SER A 67 1.92 -10.47 10.20
CA SER A 67 0.78 -10.72 11.10
C SER A 67 -0.59 -10.54 10.42
N SER A 68 -0.66 -9.76 9.35
CA SER A 68 -1.91 -9.52 8.61
C SER A 68 -2.39 -10.72 7.80
N VAL A 69 -1.52 -11.67 7.48
CA VAL A 69 -1.88 -12.82 6.63
C VAL A 69 -3.02 -13.63 7.24
N ALA A 70 -2.97 -13.90 8.55
CA ALA A 70 -4.03 -14.61 9.26
C ALA A 70 -5.36 -13.81 9.28
N LEU A 71 -5.28 -12.48 9.42
CA LEU A 71 -6.43 -11.58 9.37
C LEU A 71 -7.07 -11.59 7.97
N ILE A 72 -6.25 -11.40 6.92
CA ILE A 72 -6.71 -11.41 5.52
C ILE A 72 -7.38 -12.75 5.20
N ARG A 73 -6.74 -13.87 5.57
CA ARG A 73 -7.31 -15.20 5.36
C ARG A 73 -8.68 -15.33 6.03
N LYS A 74 -8.77 -14.96 7.31
CA LYS A 74 -10.05 -14.99 8.06
C LYS A 74 -11.12 -14.12 7.39
N SER A 75 -10.73 -12.95 6.89
CA SER A 75 -11.63 -12.03 6.19
C SER A 75 -12.14 -12.62 4.87
N VAL A 76 -11.25 -13.24 4.08
CA VAL A 76 -11.61 -13.95 2.84
C VAL A 76 -12.59 -15.09 3.12
N GLU A 77 -12.29 -15.93 4.13
CA GLU A 77 -13.13 -17.06 4.52
C GLU A 77 -14.51 -16.60 5.09
N ALA A 78 -14.55 -15.50 5.82
CA ALA A 78 -15.80 -14.90 6.33
C ALA A 78 -16.72 -14.36 5.22
N LEU A 79 -16.17 -14.02 4.06
CA LEU A 79 -16.93 -13.65 2.86
C LEU A 79 -17.43 -14.86 2.05
N GLY A 80 -17.08 -16.10 2.48
CA GLY A 80 -17.47 -17.34 1.81
C GLY A 80 -16.51 -17.79 0.70
N PHE A 81 -15.34 -17.16 0.56
CA PHE A 81 -14.32 -17.57 -0.39
C PHE A 81 -13.30 -18.53 0.25
N HIS A 82 -12.59 -19.30 -0.57
CA HIS A 82 -11.47 -20.11 -0.10
C HIS A 82 -10.16 -19.36 -0.33
N PHE A 83 -9.37 -19.19 0.72
CA PHE A 83 -8.10 -18.45 0.64
C PHE A 83 -7.12 -19.06 -0.36
N GLN A 84 -7.15 -20.39 -0.54
CA GLN A 84 -6.34 -21.13 -1.51
C GLN A 84 -6.67 -20.81 -2.97
N ASP A 85 -7.82 -20.15 -3.22
CA ASP A 85 -8.21 -19.71 -4.56
C ASP A 85 -7.59 -18.37 -4.97
N VAL A 86 -6.77 -17.74 -4.12
CA VAL A 86 -5.95 -16.62 -4.52
C VAL A 86 -4.92 -17.09 -5.55
N LYS A 87 -5.09 -16.68 -6.80
CA LYS A 87 -4.25 -17.05 -7.94
C LYS A 87 -3.22 -15.99 -8.29
N ILE A 88 -3.51 -14.73 -7.95
CA ILE A 88 -2.65 -13.58 -8.23
C ILE A 88 -2.55 -12.74 -6.96
N LEU A 89 -1.30 -12.39 -6.61
CA LEU A 89 -0.98 -11.44 -5.56
C LEU A 89 -0.32 -10.22 -6.18
N LEU A 90 -0.86 -9.05 -5.87
CA LEU A 90 -0.39 -7.72 -6.29
C LEU A 90 -0.06 -6.88 -5.05
N ILE A 91 0.73 -5.85 -5.22
CA ILE A 91 0.99 -4.85 -4.17
C ILE A 91 0.84 -3.44 -4.72
N SER A 92 0.60 -2.48 -3.83
CA SER A 92 0.65 -1.06 -4.15
C SER A 92 2.10 -0.56 -4.24
N HIS A 93 2.98 -1.04 -3.35
CA HIS A 93 4.41 -0.75 -3.34
C HIS A 93 5.16 -1.70 -2.38
N GLY A 94 6.49 -1.67 -2.46
CA GLY A 94 7.36 -2.65 -1.82
C GLY A 94 7.67 -2.42 -0.33
N HIS A 95 7.05 -1.47 0.38
CA HIS A 95 7.27 -1.30 1.82
C HIS A 95 6.65 -2.46 2.63
N TRP A 96 7.19 -2.66 3.85
CA TRP A 96 6.83 -3.78 4.72
C TRP A 96 5.35 -3.83 5.09
N ASP A 97 4.72 -2.69 5.24
CA ASP A 97 3.31 -2.56 5.59
C ASP A 97 2.35 -2.95 4.45
N HIS A 98 2.86 -3.17 3.23
CA HIS A 98 2.08 -3.64 2.07
C HIS A 98 2.59 -4.95 1.47
N ALA A 99 3.87 -5.28 1.65
CA ALA A 99 4.52 -6.39 0.96
C ALA A 99 5.00 -7.53 1.88
N ALA A 100 5.10 -7.31 3.19
CA ALA A 100 5.78 -8.23 4.08
C ALA A 100 5.08 -9.59 4.27
N GLY A 101 3.76 -9.67 4.05
CA GLY A 101 3.00 -10.92 4.06
C GLY A 101 3.11 -11.74 2.77
N SER A 102 3.78 -11.23 1.71
CA SER A 102 3.74 -11.84 0.38
C SER A 102 4.35 -13.23 0.32
N ALA A 103 5.47 -13.46 1.01
CA ALA A 103 6.11 -14.78 1.07
C ALA A 103 5.16 -15.85 1.64
N GLU A 104 4.48 -15.52 2.72
CA GLU A 104 3.55 -16.45 3.39
C GLU A 104 2.28 -16.68 2.57
N ILE A 105 1.68 -15.62 1.99
CA ILE A 105 0.51 -15.77 1.11
C ILE A 105 0.86 -16.65 -0.09
N LYS A 106 2.00 -16.39 -0.75
CA LYS A 106 2.47 -17.19 -1.88
C LYS A 106 2.69 -18.66 -1.48
N ARG A 107 3.27 -18.92 -0.31
CA ARG A 107 3.46 -20.27 0.23
C ARG A 107 2.14 -20.99 0.48
N LEU A 108 1.13 -20.30 1.00
CA LEU A 108 -0.17 -20.88 1.34
C LEU A 108 -1.07 -21.13 0.13
N THR A 109 -0.95 -20.30 -0.91
CA THR A 109 -1.91 -20.29 -2.03
C THR A 109 -1.32 -20.71 -3.36
N GLY A 110 0.00 -20.62 -3.51
CA GLY A 110 0.66 -20.77 -4.81
C GLY A 110 0.40 -19.61 -5.77
N ALA A 111 -0.09 -18.46 -5.27
CA ALA A 111 -0.39 -17.29 -6.08
C ALA A 111 0.83 -16.79 -6.85
N LYS A 112 0.62 -16.34 -8.09
CA LYS A 112 1.63 -15.64 -8.86
C LYS A 112 1.79 -14.22 -8.32
N TYR A 113 2.99 -13.91 -7.82
CA TYR A 113 3.33 -12.58 -7.32
C TYR A 113 3.82 -11.71 -8.47
N MET A 114 3.10 -10.62 -8.73
CA MET A 114 3.39 -9.70 -9.84
C MET A 114 3.65 -8.29 -9.27
N VAL A 115 4.79 -7.71 -9.64
CA VAL A 115 5.30 -6.47 -9.05
C VAL A 115 5.82 -5.54 -10.13
N MET A 116 5.65 -4.24 -9.97
CA MET A 116 6.20 -3.21 -10.83
C MET A 116 7.73 -3.29 -10.86
N ASP A 117 8.32 -3.16 -12.03
CA ASP A 117 9.73 -3.35 -12.35
C ASP A 117 10.69 -2.76 -11.29
N ALA A 118 10.47 -1.50 -10.92
CA ALA A 118 11.39 -0.79 -10.04
C ALA A 118 11.26 -1.15 -8.54
N ASP A 119 10.22 -1.89 -8.13
CA ASP A 119 10.07 -2.42 -6.77
C ASP A 119 10.48 -3.92 -6.69
N VAL A 120 10.81 -4.57 -7.82
CA VAL A 120 11.25 -5.97 -7.82
C VAL A 120 12.49 -6.18 -6.94
N PRO A 121 13.59 -5.40 -7.06
CA PRO A 121 14.74 -5.56 -6.17
C PRO A 121 14.37 -5.38 -4.69
N LEU A 122 13.48 -4.42 -4.40
CA LEU A 122 13.04 -4.13 -3.04
C LEU A 122 12.35 -5.33 -2.39
N VAL A 123 11.40 -5.97 -3.07
CA VAL A 123 10.67 -7.12 -2.50
C VAL A 123 11.48 -8.41 -2.52
N GLU A 124 12.38 -8.59 -3.50
CA GLU A 124 13.26 -9.76 -3.58
C GLU A 124 14.43 -9.69 -2.59
N SER A 125 14.84 -8.49 -2.15
CA SER A 125 15.79 -8.30 -1.05
C SER A 125 15.15 -8.30 0.33
N GLY A 126 13.80 -8.30 0.41
CA GLY A 126 13.06 -8.20 1.67
C GLY A 126 13.22 -6.84 2.34
N GLY A 127 13.14 -5.77 1.57
CA GLY A 127 13.22 -4.39 2.05
C GLY A 127 14.64 -3.81 2.11
N LYS A 128 15.70 -4.61 1.93
CA LYS A 128 17.10 -4.14 2.08
C LYS A 128 17.53 -3.16 1.00
N ASP A 129 16.95 -3.25 -0.19
CA ASP A 129 17.25 -2.36 -1.32
C ASP A 129 16.38 -1.09 -1.33
N ASP A 130 15.64 -0.83 -0.25
CA ASP A 130 14.90 0.42 -0.11
C ASP A 130 15.87 1.61 0.00
N PHE A 131 15.57 2.68 -0.74
CA PHE A 131 16.42 3.87 -0.78
C PHE A 131 16.43 4.65 0.54
N GLN A 132 15.37 4.52 1.36
CA GLN A 132 15.18 5.21 2.63
C GLN A 132 15.35 4.27 3.82
N TYR A 133 14.67 3.11 3.78
CA TYR A 133 14.52 2.21 4.93
C TYR A 133 15.40 0.96 4.86
N GLY A 134 16.19 0.76 3.79
CA GLY A 134 16.96 -0.47 3.58
C GLY A 134 17.95 -0.83 4.70
N LYS A 135 18.39 0.16 5.50
CA LYS A 135 19.25 -0.04 6.66
C LYS A 135 18.50 -0.24 7.99
N ASP A 136 17.19 -0.04 7.98
CA ASP A 136 16.34 -0.22 9.16
C ASP A 136 15.89 -1.68 9.26
N ALA A 137 16.36 -2.40 10.26
CA ALA A 137 16.01 -3.80 10.50
C ALA A 137 14.48 -3.98 10.76
N GLY A 138 13.82 -2.96 11.32
CA GLY A 138 12.38 -2.97 11.57
C GLY A 138 11.53 -2.92 10.30
N SER A 139 12.11 -2.44 9.20
CA SER A 139 11.46 -2.35 7.88
C SER A 139 11.77 -3.54 6.96
N GLN A 140 12.55 -4.53 7.44
CA GLN A 140 12.89 -5.72 6.67
C GLN A 140 11.85 -6.82 6.87
N PHE A 141 11.67 -7.63 5.83
CA PHE A 141 10.65 -8.69 5.78
C PHE A 141 11.15 -9.92 4.99
N PRO A 142 10.45 -11.04 5.02
CA PRO A 142 10.84 -12.22 4.24
C PRO A 142 10.92 -11.92 2.73
N PRO A 143 12.08 -12.11 2.09
CA PRO A 143 12.24 -11.93 0.65
C PRO A 143 11.23 -12.76 -0.14
N THR A 144 10.66 -12.18 -1.19
CA THR A 144 9.65 -12.89 -1.99
C THR A 144 9.98 -12.79 -3.47
N LYS A 145 10.25 -13.94 -4.10
CA LYS A 145 10.53 -14.01 -5.54
C LYS A 145 9.32 -13.58 -6.36
N VAL A 146 9.53 -12.67 -7.30
CA VAL A 146 8.54 -12.18 -8.25
C VAL A 146 8.38 -13.19 -9.40
N ASP A 147 7.14 -13.51 -9.76
CA ASP A 147 6.82 -14.42 -10.86
C ASP A 147 6.57 -13.70 -12.19
N ARG A 148 6.12 -12.43 -12.13
CA ARG A 148 5.96 -11.57 -13.29
C ARG A 148 6.33 -10.14 -12.93
N VAL A 149 7.30 -9.60 -13.67
CA VAL A 149 7.63 -8.17 -13.63
C VAL A 149 6.58 -7.42 -14.45
N LEU A 150 6.07 -6.34 -13.88
CA LEU A 150 5.09 -5.45 -14.51
C LEU A 150 5.77 -4.13 -14.91
N HIS A 151 5.28 -3.54 -15.99
CA HIS A 151 5.65 -2.21 -16.46
C HIS A 151 4.41 -1.30 -16.47
N ASP A 152 4.63 -0.01 -16.61
CA ASP A 152 3.54 0.96 -16.70
C ASP A 152 2.56 0.62 -17.84
N GLY A 153 1.27 0.60 -17.52
CA GLY A 153 0.21 0.23 -18.45
C GLY A 153 -0.03 -1.26 -18.63
N ASP A 154 0.75 -2.13 -17.96
CA ASP A 154 0.53 -3.59 -18.05
C ASP A 154 -0.83 -3.99 -17.49
N GLU A 155 -1.45 -4.93 -18.18
CA GLU A 155 -2.72 -5.53 -17.77
C GLU A 155 -2.50 -6.85 -17.02
N VAL A 156 -3.19 -7.00 -15.88
CA VAL A 156 -3.33 -8.25 -15.13
C VAL A 156 -4.75 -8.77 -15.33
N LYS A 157 -4.85 -9.99 -15.87
CA LYS A 157 -6.14 -10.59 -16.27
C LYS A 157 -6.40 -11.89 -15.54
N LEU A 158 -7.62 -12.04 -15.03
CA LEU A 158 -8.14 -13.29 -14.47
C LEU A 158 -9.66 -13.33 -14.61
N GLY A 159 -10.21 -14.40 -15.17
CA GLY A 159 -11.65 -14.68 -15.20
C GLY A 159 -12.53 -13.55 -15.77
N GLY A 160 -12.01 -12.80 -16.75
CA GLY A 160 -12.71 -11.66 -17.37
C GLY A 160 -12.47 -10.31 -16.69
N VAL A 161 -11.89 -10.29 -15.49
CA VAL A 161 -11.46 -9.06 -14.83
C VAL A 161 -10.11 -8.61 -15.40
N VAL A 162 -9.95 -7.31 -15.60
CA VAL A 162 -8.72 -6.66 -16.07
C VAL A 162 -8.36 -5.54 -15.10
N LEU A 163 -7.18 -5.64 -14.47
CA LEU A 163 -6.56 -4.55 -13.73
C LEU A 163 -5.43 -3.95 -14.58
N VAL A 164 -5.31 -2.63 -14.57
CA VAL A 164 -4.20 -1.93 -15.22
C VAL A 164 -3.25 -1.40 -14.14
N ALA A 165 -1.97 -1.70 -14.30
CA ALA A 165 -0.91 -1.22 -13.42
C ALA A 165 -0.42 0.15 -13.92
N HIS A 166 -0.66 1.21 -13.16
CA HIS A 166 -0.09 2.53 -13.44
C HIS A 166 1.11 2.75 -12.54
N LYS A 167 2.29 2.93 -13.12
CA LYS A 167 3.48 3.30 -12.35
C LYS A 167 3.33 4.73 -11.85
N THR A 168 3.20 4.88 -10.54
CA THR A 168 3.08 6.16 -9.84
C THR A 168 4.24 6.30 -8.85
N PRO A 169 5.49 6.53 -9.37
CA PRO A 169 6.72 6.46 -8.60
C PRO A 169 6.91 7.68 -7.70
N GLY A 170 7.80 7.58 -6.72
CA GLY A 170 8.14 8.64 -5.77
C GLY A 170 8.18 8.11 -4.35
N HIS A 171 7.08 7.57 -3.85
CA HIS A 171 7.01 6.94 -2.53
C HIS A 171 7.91 5.69 -2.45
N THR A 172 7.83 4.81 -3.44
CA THR A 172 8.88 3.89 -3.87
C THR A 172 9.12 4.10 -5.37
N LYS A 173 10.19 3.52 -5.91
CA LYS A 173 10.51 3.62 -7.34
C LYS A 173 9.48 2.89 -8.23
N GLY A 174 8.85 1.85 -7.69
CA GLY A 174 7.84 1.02 -8.36
C GLY A 174 6.43 1.17 -7.76
N CYS A 175 6.15 2.24 -7.00
CA CYS A 175 4.81 2.48 -6.48
C CYS A 175 3.79 2.41 -7.62
N THR A 176 2.69 1.68 -7.38
CA THR A 176 1.69 1.31 -8.37
C THR A 176 0.30 1.71 -7.93
N THR A 177 -0.40 2.44 -8.78
CA THR A 177 -1.84 2.68 -8.67
C THR A 177 -2.57 1.70 -9.59
N TRP A 178 -3.57 1.01 -9.07
CA TRP A 178 -4.35 0.04 -9.82
C TRP A 178 -5.66 0.65 -10.29
N THR A 179 -6.02 0.42 -11.55
CA THR A 179 -7.35 0.76 -12.06
C THR A 179 -8.05 -0.46 -12.61
N MET A 180 -9.37 -0.48 -12.48
CA MET A 180 -10.22 -1.49 -13.10
C MET A 180 -11.61 -0.93 -13.38
N LYS A 181 -12.33 -1.55 -14.32
CA LYS A 181 -13.76 -1.31 -14.53
C LYS A 181 -14.58 -2.38 -13.83
N VAL A 182 -15.49 -1.95 -12.98
CA VAL A 182 -16.37 -2.84 -12.21
C VAL A 182 -17.81 -2.57 -12.59
N ARG A 183 -18.55 -3.63 -12.91
CA ARG A 183 -19.97 -3.55 -13.18
C ARG A 183 -20.76 -3.82 -11.90
N GLU A 184 -21.71 -2.95 -11.61
CA GLU A 184 -22.75 -3.17 -10.60
C GLU A 184 -24.10 -2.83 -11.22
N ASP A 185 -24.99 -3.79 -11.26
CA ASP A 185 -26.26 -3.73 -11.98
C ASP A 185 -26.06 -3.37 -13.48
N ILE A 186 -26.62 -2.23 -13.90
CA ILE A 186 -26.53 -1.75 -15.30
C ILE A 186 -25.39 -0.74 -15.50
N LYS A 187 -24.70 -0.34 -14.43
CA LYS A 187 -23.68 0.71 -14.46
C LYS A 187 -22.27 0.13 -14.36
N THR A 188 -21.34 0.74 -15.08
CA THR A 188 -19.90 0.46 -14.98
C THR A 188 -19.22 1.62 -14.28
N TYR A 189 -18.36 1.29 -13.32
CA TYR A 189 -17.59 2.23 -12.50
C TYR A 189 -16.09 2.08 -12.76
N ASN A 190 -15.38 3.20 -12.82
CA ASN A 190 -13.92 3.24 -12.81
C ASN A 190 -13.46 3.21 -11.36
N VAL A 191 -12.83 2.11 -10.94
CA VAL A 191 -12.27 1.95 -9.61
C VAL A 191 -10.79 2.30 -9.68
N VAL A 192 -10.32 3.15 -8.77
CA VAL A 192 -8.91 3.49 -8.60
C VAL A 192 -8.47 3.10 -7.21
N VAL A 193 -7.44 2.24 -7.10
CA VAL A 193 -6.75 1.92 -5.85
C VAL A 193 -5.41 2.65 -5.88
N VAL A 194 -5.34 3.79 -5.22
CA VAL A 194 -4.13 4.64 -5.17
C VAL A 194 -3.04 3.94 -4.37
N GLY A 195 -1.82 3.91 -4.92
CA GLY A 195 -0.65 3.37 -4.25
C GLY A 195 -0.26 4.19 -3.02
N SER A 196 0.69 5.10 -3.15
CA SER A 196 1.01 6.05 -2.09
C SER A 196 1.57 7.35 -2.66
N PRO A 197 0.85 8.48 -2.55
CA PRO A 197 1.34 9.79 -2.96
C PRO A 197 2.01 10.55 -1.81
N ASN A 198 2.26 9.91 -0.67
CA ASN A 198 2.82 10.55 0.50
C ASN A 198 4.34 10.71 0.40
N VAL A 199 4.84 11.88 0.76
CA VAL A 199 6.25 12.10 1.07
C VAL A 199 6.45 11.79 2.55
N ASN A 200 7.14 10.69 2.85
CA ASN A 200 7.37 10.30 4.24
C ASN A 200 8.38 11.23 4.92
N THR A 201 8.24 11.35 6.23
CA THR A 201 9.20 12.10 7.05
C THR A 201 10.62 11.58 6.81
N GLY A 202 11.55 12.51 6.54
CA GLY A 202 12.96 12.18 6.26
C GLY A 202 13.27 11.89 4.79
N TYR A 203 12.29 11.86 3.89
CA TYR A 203 12.57 11.76 2.46
C TYR A 203 13.30 13.00 1.97
N LYS A 204 14.43 12.78 1.30
CA LYS A 204 15.17 13.83 0.61
C LYS A 204 14.66 13.94 -0.82
N LEU A 205 13.94 15.01 -1.12
CA LEU A 205 13.44 15.31 -2.46
C LEU A 205 14.52 16.00 -3.33
N VAL A 206 15.50 16.63 -2.69
CA VAL A 206 16.60 17.35 -3.34
C VAL A 206 17.93 16.69 -2.97
N GLY A 207 18.78 16.42 -3.98
CA GLY A 207 20.10 15.85 -3.77
C GLY A 207 20.12 14.44 -3.17
N ASN A 208 19.11 13.63 -3.43
CA ASN A 208 19.04 12.24 -2.98
C ASN A 208 19.91 11.33 -3.85
N ALA A 209 21.07 10.95 -3.36
CA ALA A 209 22.01 10.09 -4.12
C ALA A 209 21.44 8.66 -4.37
N ALA A 210 20.59 8.14 -3.47
CA ALA A 210 19.98 6.81 -3.63
C ALA A 210 18.75 6.81 -4.54
N TYR A 211 18.12 8.00 -4.72
CA TYR A 211 16.97 8.20 -5.60
C TYR A 211 17.03 9.59 -6.26
N PRO A 212 17.94 9.80 -7.23
CA PRO A 212 18.18 11.14 -7.81
C PRO A 212 16.96 11.76 -8.50
N THR A 213 16.04 10.95 -9.03
CA THR A 213 14.84 11.39 -9.77
C THR A 213 13.60 11.52 -8.89
N ILE A 214 13.70 11.40 -7.57
CA ILE A 214 12.53 11.30 -6.67
C ILE A 214 11.54 12.46 -6.85
N ALA A 215 12.01 13.70 -6.99
CA ALA A 215 11.12 14.84 -7.17
C ALA A 215 10.37 14.79 -8.52
N GLN A 216 11.08 14.46 -9.61
CA GLN A 216 10.49 14.29 -10.93
C GLN A 216 9.48 13.13 -10.96
N ASP A 217 9.78 12.05 -10.23
CA ASP A 217 8.90 10.89 -10.14
C ASP A 217 7.61 11.21 -9.37
N TYR A 218 7.67 12.02 -8.30
CA TYR A 218 6.46 12.55 -7.65
C TYR A 218 5.65 13.45 -8.60
N GLU A 219 6.31 14.29 -9.40
CA GLU A 219 5.60 15.12 -10.40
C GLU A 219 4.88 14.24 -11.42
N LEU A 220 5.53 13.21 -11.95
CA LEU A 220 4.92 12.23 -12.86
C LEU A 220 3.76 11.51 -12.19
N MET A 221 3.91 11.07 -10.94
CA MET A 221 2.84 10.46 -10.16
C MET A 221 1.60 11.34 -10.14
N PHE A 222 1.72 12.63 -9.76
CA PHE A 222 0.56 13.52 -9.68
C PHE A 222 -0.06 13.82 -11.05
N GLN A 223 0.75 13.89 -12.13
CA GLN A 223 0.23 13.98 -13.49
C GLN A 223 -0.60 12.75 -13.83
N THR A 224 -0.09 11.55 -13.55
CA THR A 224 -0.79 10.29 -13.78
C THR A 224 -2.08 10.23 -12.97
N LEU A 225 -2.02 10.45 -11.65
CA LEU A 225 -3.22 10.39 -10.79
C LEU A 225 -4.32 11.36 -11.27
N LYS A 226 -3.97 12.59 -11.63
CA LYS A 226 -4.95 13.58 -12.15
C LYS A 226 -5.57 13.19 -13.49
N SER A 227 -4.93 12.33 -14.28
CA SER A 227 -5.44 11.86 -15.57
C SER A 227 -6.41 10.68 -15.46
N LEU A 228 -6.39 9.94 -14.34
CA LEU A 228 -7.18 8.73 -14.18
C LEU A 228 -8.67 9.06 -13.93
N PRO A 229 -9.61 8.48 -14.72
CA PRO A 229 -11.02 8.55 -14.40
C PRO A 229 -11.30 7.74 -13.13
N CYS A 230 -11.93 8.35 -12.14
CA CYS A 230 -12.24 7.71 -10.87
C CYS A 230 -13.71 7.95 -10.50
N ASP A 231 -14.47 6.88 -10.39
CA ASP A 231 -15.80 6.89 -9.78
C ASP A 231 -15.73 6.36 -8.34
N VAL A 232 -14.94 5.31 -8.10
CA VAL A 232 -14.77 4.67 -6.80
C VAL A 232 -13.34 4.85 -6.34
N PHE A 233 -13.17 5.62 -5.27
CA PHE A 233 -11.88 5.95 -4.68
C PHE A 233 -11.50 5.00 -3.56
N LEU A 234 -10.41 4.27 -3.76
CA LEU A 234 -9.75 3.38 -2.82
C LEU A 234 -8.24 3.72 -2.74
N GLY A 235 -7.54 3.18 -1.74
CA GLY A 235 -6.11 3.43 -1.58
C GLY A 235 -5.41 2.37 -0.73
N ALA A 236 -4.10 2.44 -0.63
CA ALA A 236 -3.27 1.50 0.12
C ALA A 236 -3.52 1.56 1.63
N HIS A 237 -4.00 2.70 2.15
CA HIS A 237 -4.46 2.86 3.52
C HIS A 237 -5.93 3.27 3.56
N GLY A 238 -6.67 2.79 4.56
CA GLY A 238 -8.06 3.16 4.80
C GLY A 238 -8.24 4.65 5.05
N SER A 239 -7.28 5.28 5.70
CA SER A 239 -7.23 6.73 5.96
C SER A 239 -7.18 7.57 4.68
N TYR A 240 -6.60 7.08 3.57
CA TYR A 240 -6.51 7.85 2.32
C TYR A 240 -7.88 8.22 1.74
N PHE A 241 -8.85 7.33 1.87
CA PHE A 241 -10.17 7.47 1.28
C PHE A 241 -11.31 7.52 2.30
N GLY A 242 -10.98 7.69 3.59
CA GLY A 242 -11.96 7.79 4.67
C GLY A 242 -12.78 6.51 4.86
N MET A 243 -12.14 5.35 4.80
CA MET A 243 -12.75 4.03 4.79
C MET A 243 -13.76 3.83 5.92
N GLU A 244 -13.38 4.08 7.17
CA GLU A 244 -14.25 3.90 8.34
C GLU A 244 -15.52 4.74 8.24
N ALA A 245 -15.40 6.02 7.87
CA ALA A 245 -16.55 6.91 7.73
C ALA A 245 -17.46 6.51 6.57
N LYS A 246 -16.90 6.01 5.46
CA LYS A 246 -17.67 5.49 4.33
C LYS A 246 -18.37 4.18 4.70
N PHE A 247 -17.65 3.26 5.35
CA PHE A 247 -18.22 2.00 5.82
C PHE A 247 -19.40 2.21 6.77
N ALA A 248 -19.27 3.13 7.74
CA ALA A 248 -20.36 3.47 8.68
C ALA A 248 -21.62 4.02 7.97
N ARG A 249 -21.50 4.59 6.78
CA ARG A 249 -22.62 5.11 5.98
C ARG A 249 -23.24 4.08 5.03
N MET A 250 -22.67 2.89 4.89
CA MET A 250 -23.22 1.84 4.04
C MET A 250 -24.60 1.41 4.56
N LYS A 251 -25.57 1.36 3.63
CA LYS A 251 -26.93 0.90 3.92
C LYS A 251 -27.39 -0.02 2.80
N PRO A 252 -28.11 -1.13 3.12
CA PRO A 252 -28.73 -1.95 2.09
C PRO A 252 -29.63 -1.11 1.18
N GLY A 253 -29.43 -1.22 -0.14
CA GLY A 253 -30.19 -0.46 -1.15
C GLY A 253 -29.91 1.05 -1.18
N GLY A 254 -28.97 1.55 -0.37
CA GLY A 254 -28.58 2.95 -0.37
C GLY A 254 -27.52 3.29 -1.41
N VAL A 255 -27.24 4.59 -1.54
CA VAL A 255 -26.12 5.06 -2.39
C VAL A 255 -24.79 4.53 -1.80
N ASN A 256 -23.95 3.95 -2.66
CA ASN A 256 -22.65 3.43 -2.25
C ASN A 256 -21.72 4.60 -1.89
N PRO A 257 -21.27 4.73 -0.61
CA PRO A 257 -20.46 5.85 -0.17
C PRO A 257 -19.01 5.82 -0.69
N PHE A 258 -18.58 4.71 -1.30
CA PHE A 258 -17.27 4.59 -1.95
C PHE A 258 -17.27 5.17 -3.37
N VAL A 259 -18.43 5.45 -3.96
CA VAL A 259 -18.54 6.27 -5.17
C VAL A 259 -18.30 7.72 -4.78
N ASP A 260 -17.05 8.16 -4.92
CA ASP A 260 -16.57 9.43 -4.38
C ASP A 260 -15.50 10.08 -5.29
N PRO A 261 -15.87 10.50 -6.50
CA PRO A 261 -14.93 11.12 -7.43
C PRO A 261 -14.36 12.44 -6.90
N GLU A 262 -15.12 13.19 -6.12
CA GLU A 262 -14.65 14.47 -5.55
C GLU A 262 -13.67 14.24 -4.41
N GLY A 263 -13.88 13.21 -3.57
CA GLY A 263 -12.91 12.79 -2.55
C GLY A 263 -11.58 12.39 -3.18
N TYR A 264 -11.61 11.68 -4.32
CA TYR A 264 -10.40 11.36 -5.08
C TYR A 264 -9.63 12.61 -5.52
N LYS A 265 -10.30 13.56 -6.18
CA LYS A 265 -9.69 14.80 -6.67
C LYS A 265 -9.10 15.62 -5.51
N SER A 266 -9.86 15.74 -4.42
CA SER A 266 -9.44 16.48 -3.23
C SER A 266 -8.20 15.85 -2.61
N TYR A 267 -8.18 14.51 -2.44
CA TYR A 267 -7.04 13.79 -1.90
C TYR A 267 -5.78 13.99 -2.76
N VAL A 268 -5.88 13.81 -4.07
CA VAL A 268 -4.75 13.99 -4.99
C VAL A 268 -4.22 15.43 -4.93
N ALA A 269 -5.09 16.42 -4.93
CA ALA A 269 -4.70 17.84 -4.85
C ALA A 269 -4.01 18.17 -3.51
N GLU A 270 -4.53 17.64 -2.40
CA GLU A 270 -3.95 17.83 -1.07
C GLU A 270 -2.55 17.21 -0.97
N ARG A 271 -2.37 16.00 -1.48
CA ARG A 271 -1.06 15.32 -1.47
C ARG A 271 -0.06 16.02 -2.40
N GLU A 272 -0.50 16.48 -3.57
CA GLU A 272 0.35 17.29 -4.45
C GLU A 272 0.81 18.57 -3.76
N GLN A 273 -0.08 19.27 -3.08
CA GLN A 273 0.27 20.48 -2.33
C GLN A 273 1.28 20.19 -1.21
N ALA A 274 1.10 19.08 -0.48
CA ALA A 274 2.04 18.66 0.56
C ALA A 274 3.43 18.36 -0.02
N PHE A 275 3.49 17.65 -1.15
CA PHE A 275 4.74 17.40 -1.88
C PHE A 275 5.42 18.71 -2.31
N ARG A 276 4.68 19.63 -2.94
CA ARG A 276 5.23 20.91 -3.40
C ARG A 276 5.76 21.76 -2.24
N THR A 277 5.06 21.78 -1.12
CA THR A 277 5.47 22.47 0.11
C THR A 277 6.80 21.91 0.65
N GLU A 278 6.91 20.58 0.72
CA GLU A 278 8.14 19.94 1.20
C GLU A 278 9.30 20.13 0.20
N LEU A 279 9.03 20.05 -1.11
CA LEU A 279 10.03 20.30 -2.14
C LEU A 279 10.57 21.74 -2.07
N ALA A 280 9.70 22.73 -1.95
CA ALA A 280 10.10 24.14 -1.80
C ALA A 280 10.96 24.36 -0.56
N LYS A 281 10.55 23.81 0.59
CA LYS A 281 11.32 23.85 1.84
C LYS A 281 12.72 23.25 1.68
N GLN A 282 12.86 22.12 1.00
CA GLN A 282 14.16 21.47 0.79
C GLN A 282 15.01 22.17 -0.27
N SER A 283 14.39 22.95 -1.19
CA SER A 283 15.08 23.75 -2.21
C SER A 283 15.55 25.11 -1.69
N GLY A 284 15.22 25.48 -0.44
CA GLY A 284 15.61 26.77 0.16
C GLY A 284 14.74 27.95 -0.30
N HIS A 285 13.50 27.68 -0.70
CA HIS A 285 12.51 28.66 -1.16
C HIS A 285 11.33 28.76 -0.19
#